data_a0c7d0afb8775666ba0fe40a56e351e0
#
_entry.id   a0c7d0afb8775666ba0fe40a56e351e0
#
_cell.length_a   1.000
_cell.length_b   1.000
_cell.length_c   1.000
_cell.angle_alpha   90.00
_cell.angle_beta   90.00
_cell.angle_gamma   90.00
#
_symmetry.space_group_name_H-M   'P 1'
#
loop_
_entity.id
_entity.type
_entity.pdbx_description
1 polymer ?
#
loop_
_entity_poly.entity_id
_entity_poly.type
_entity_poly.pdbx_seq_one_letter_code
_entity_poly.pdbx_strand_id
1 'polypeptide(L)' 'MKKSELRKLVAEYKEIKNKLKKSQNMKLKEKLGEIEYRYFHETGRTLESDFKEVT' A
#
# COMPACT_ATOMS: atom_id res chain seq x y z
N MET A 1 -7.43 -13.56 -3.63
CA MET A 1 -6.11 -13.42 -2.97
C MET A 1 -6.20 -13.85 -1.52
N LYS A 2 -5.17 -14.49 -1.03
CA LYS A 2 -5.13 -14.96 0.35
C LYS A 2 -4.90 -13.82 1.33
N LYS A 3 -5.39 -13.97 2.55
CA LYS A 3 -5.20 -12.95 3.58
C LYS A 3 -3.74 -12.61 3.84
N SER A 4 -2.87 -13.61 3.76
CA SER A 4 -1.43 -13.40 3.97
C SER A 4 -0.84 -12.48 2.92
N GLU A 5 -1.31 -12.58 1.68
CA GLU A 5 -0.84 -11.72 0.61
C GLU A 5 -1.34 -10.29 0.78
N LEU A 6 -2.58 -10.14 1.24
CA LEU A 6 -3.12 -8.82 1.52
C LEU A 6 -2.34 -8.14 2.64
N ARG A 7 -1.97 -8.90 3.66
CA ARG A 7 -1.14 -8.37 4.75
C ARG A 7 0.22 -7.91 4.27
N LYS A 8 0.79 -8.65 3.33
CA LYS A 8 2.07 -8.26 2.74
C LYS A 8 1.96 -6.95 1.98
N LEU A 9 0.87 -6.79 1.24
CA LEU A 9 0.64 -5.55 0.49
C LEU A 9 0.52 -4.36 1.45
N VAL A 10 -0.22 -4.54 2.52
CA VAL A 10 -0.40 -3.49 3.53
C VAL A 10 0.94 -3.16 4.19
N ALA A 11 1.72 -4.17 4.51
CA ALA A 11 3.04 -3.98 5.12
C ALA A 11 3.98 -3.23 4.19
N GLU A 12 4.00 -3.60 2.92
CA GLU A 12 4.81 -2.91 1.93
C GLU A 12 4.38 -1.47 1.75
N TYR A 13 3.09 -1.23 1.69
CA TYR A 13 2.54 0.10 1.58
C TYR A 13 2.99 0.98 2.75
N LYS A 14 2.89 0.45 3.94
CA LYS A 14 3.28 1.13 5.16
C LYS A 14 4.76 1.49 5.14
N GLU A 15 5.58 0.53 4.75
CA GLU A 15 7.02 0.71 4.69
C GLU A 15 7.42 1.75 3.65
N ILE A 16 6.83 1.68 2.47
CA ILE A 16 7.13 2.63 1.41
C ILE A 16 6.68 4.03 1.81
N LYS A 17 5.50 4.14 2.40
CA LYS A 17 4.99 5.43 2.86
C LYS A 17 5.92 6.05 3.90
N ASN A 18 6.46 5.21 4.77
CA ASN A 18 7.40 5.66 5.79
C ASN A 18 8.70 6.15 5.17
N LYS A 19 9.18 5.44 4.16
CA LYS A 19 10.38 5.85 3.43
C LYS A 19 10.18 7.15 2.68
N LEU A 20 8.99 7.35 2.13
CA LEU A 20 8.66 8.56 1.39
C LEU A 20 8.66 9.80 2.28
N LYS A 21 8.41 9.64 3.55
CA LYS A 21 8.48 10.75 4.50
C LYS A 21 9.90 11.27 4.65
N LYS A 22 10.87 10.38 4.54
CA LYS A 22 12.28 10.72 4.70
C LYS A 22 12.95 11.07 3.38
N SER A 23 12.52 10.45 2.32
CA SER A 23 13.11 10.63 1.01
C SER A 23 12.06 10.53 -0.08
N GLN A 24 11.86 11.61 -0.81
CA GLN A 24 10.89 11.64 -1.90
C GLN A 24 11.51 11.04 -3.16
N ASN A 25 11.41 9.72 -3.26
CA ASN A 25 11.93 8.99 -4.40
C ASN A 25 10.78 8.63 -5.34
N MET A 26 10.93 8.96 -6.61
CA MET A 26 9.90 8.67 -7.61
C MET A 26 9.64 7.18 -7.73
N LYS A 27 10.67 6.37 -7.60
CA LYS A 27 10.52 4.92 -7.66
C LYS A 27 9.65 4.40 -6.54
N LEU A 28 9.76 5.00 -5.36
CA LEU A 28 8.93 4.63 -4.23
C LEU A 28 7.47 5.01 -4.48
N LYS A 29 7.25 6.17 -5.09
CA LYS A 29 5.90 6.61 -5.43
C LYS A 29 5.25 5.68 -6.44
N GLU A 30 6.01 5.25 -7.44
CA GLU A 30 5.51 4.32 -8.44
C GLU A 30 5.14 2.98 -7.81
N LYS A 31 6.00 2.49 -6.93
CA LYS A 31 5.74 1.24 -6.22
C LYS A 31 4.51 1.35 -5.33
N LEU A 32 4.34 2.49 -4.69
CA LEU A 32 3.18 2.75 -3.86
C LEU A 32 1.89 2.68 -4.68
N GLY A 33 1.91 3.30 -5.86
CA GLY A 33 0.78 3.25 -6.77
C GLY A 33 0.45 1.84 -7.23
N GLU A 34 1.47 1.04 -7.50
CA GLU A 34 1.27 -0.35 -7.90
C GLU A 34 0.64 -1.17 -6.79
N ILE A 35 1.07 -0.96 -5.56
CA ILE A 35 0.52 -1.67 -4.41
C ILE A 35 -0.93 -1.29 -4.20
N GLU A 36 -1.24 0.00 -4.29
CA GLU A 36 -2.61 0.49 -4.16
C GLU A 36 -3.51 -0.07 -5.24
N TYR A 37 -3.02 -0.08 -6.47
CA TYR A 37 -3.77 -0.61 -7.60
C TYR A 37 -4.06 -2.09 -7.43
N ARG A 38 -3.06 -2.85 -7.03
CA ARG A 38 -3.21 -4.29 -6.82
C ARG A 38 -4.19 -4.58 -5.70
N TYR A 39 -4.11 -3.84 -4.63
CA TYR A 39 -5.02 -4.00 -3.49
C TYR A 39 -6.46 -3.70 -3.91
N PHE A 40 -6.66 -2.62 -4.63
CA PHE A 40 -7.97 -2.24 -5.13
C PHE A 40 -8.54 -3.33 -6.05
N HIS A 41 -7.70 -3.85 -6.92
CA HIS A 41 -8.12 -4.89 -7.88
C HIS A 41 -8.55 -6.17 -7.18
N GLU A 42 -7.91 -6.50 -6.08
CA GLU A 42 -8.19 -7.74 -5.36
C GLU A 42 -9.36 -7.61 -4.38
N THR A 43 -9.48 -6.47 -3.73
CA THR A 43 -10.49 -6.30 -2.69
C THR A 43 -11.65 -5.40 -3.09
N GLY A 44 -11.48 -4.60 -4.13
CA GLY A 44 -12.46 -3.60 -4.52
C GLY A 44 -12.46 -2.37 -3.62
N ARG A 45 -11.47 -2.28 -2.74
CA ARG A 45 -11.32 -1.16 -1.82
C ARG A 45 -9.98 -0.50 -2.00
N THR A 46 -9.93 0.80 -1.71
CA THR A 46 -8.65 1.50 -1.72
C THR A 46 -7.89 1.15 -0.45
N LEU A 47 -6.60 0.95 -0.61
CA LEU A 47 -5.74 0.66 0.53
C LEU A 47 -5.73 1.80 1.53
N GLU A 48 -5.79 3.01 1.02
CA GLU A 48 -5.83 4.21 1.84
C GLU A 48 -7.05 4.24 2.75
N SER A 49 -8.20 3.84 2.23
CA SER A 49 -9.44 3.80 3.01
C SER A 49 -9.34 2.79 4.15
N ASP A 50 -8.86 1.60 3.83
CA ASP A 50 -8.70 0.55 4.84
C ASP A 50 -7.64 0.93 5.88
N PHE A 51 -6.63 1.64 5.43
CA PHE A 51 -5.56 2.10 6.31
C PHE A 51 -6.06 3.10 7.36
N LYS A 52 -6.96 3.96 6.94
CA LYS A 52 -7.56 4.94 7.84
C LYS A 52 -8.44 4.28 8.91
N GLU A 53 -9.13 3.22 8.54
CA GLU A 53 -9.98 2.53 9.49
C GLU A 53 -9.19 1.83 10.60
N VAL A 54 -7.96 1.45 10.29
CA VAL A 54 -7.11 0.74 11.25
C VAL A 54 -6.48 1.71 12.24
N THR A 55 -6.34 2.96 11.86
CA THR A 55 -5.82 3.98 12.76
C THR A 55 -6.95 4.73 13.44
#